data_16e72fc570396a0c9758971bf1f311c5
#
_entry.id   16e72fc570396a0c9758971bf1f311c5
#
_cell.length_a   1.000
_cell.length_b   1.000
_cell.length_c   1.000
_cell.angle_alpha   90.00
_cell.angle_beta   90.00
_cell.angle_gamma   90.00
#
_symmetry.space_group_name_H-M   'P 1'
#
loop_
_entity.id
_entity.type
_entity.pdbx_description
1 polymer ?
#
loop_
_entity_poly.entity_id
_entity_poly.type
_entity_poly.pdbx_seq_one_letter_code
_entity_poly.pdbx_strand_id
1 'polypeptide(L)'
;LNQVIYVWHHPDGLEPQFEPEHSPEADPGNEEWGSFKIHTWDIGTHMQEIGENAVDPAHFLYVHGTQNIPTPEIMEFDGIYRTGKLVSRMATPRGEIEGIIANKSTGPGQATVRFSGICDTVLMANLTPVDKENSKAFYAFIQKKVDGKEPTGGVADAIVKDICRQMDEDRIIWSHKRYFDQPLLCDNDGPFAKVRKWYGQFYAGKWR
;
A
#
# COMPACT_ATOMS: atom_id res chain seq x y z
N LEU A 1 16.15 -8.63 -2.12
CA LEU A 1 14.88 -9.31 -2.39
C LEU A 1 14.02 -8.44 -3.31
N ASN A 2 13.28 -9.02 -4.27
CA ASN A 2 12.39 -8.28 -5.18
C ASN A 2 13.09 -7.14 -5.96
N GLN A 3 14.37 -7.25 -6.24
CA GLN A 3 15.24 -6.22 -6.83
C GLN A 3 15.27 -4.89 -6.02
N VAL A 4 14.91 -4.94 -4.75
CA VAL A 4 14.95 -3.82 -3.79
C VAL A 4 15.96 -4.13 -2.69
N ILE A 5 16.69 -3.12 -2.24
CA ILE A 5 17.59 -3.21 -1.09
C ILE A 5 16.77 -2.87 0.16
N TYR A 6 16.68 -3.81 1.09
CA TYR A 6 16.07 -3.62 2.40
C TYR A 6 17.16 -3.50 3.45
N VAL A 7 16.97 -2.60 4.40
CA VAL A 7 17.90 -2.40 5.52
C VAL A 7 17.12 -2.64 6.81
N TRP A 8 17.64 -3.54 7.64
CA TRP A 8 17.12 -3.74 8.99
C TRP A 8 17.74 -2.73 9.94
N HIS A 9 16.91 -2.16 10.79
CA HIS A 9 17.34 -1.32 11.90
C HIS A 9 16.57 -1.69 13.16
N HIS A 10 17.31 -1.88 14.26
CA HIS A 10 16.75 -2.01 15.60
C HIS A 10 17.59 -1.17 16.55
N PRO A 11 16.99 -0.32 17.42
CA PRO A 11 17.73 0.60 18.29
C PRO A 11 18.66 -0.13 19.28
N ASP A 12 18.30 -1.36 19.70
CA ASP A 12 19.11 -2.20 20.59
C ASP A 12 20.05 -3.14 19.82
N GLY A 13 20.20 -2.96 18.50
CA GLY A 13 21.11 -3.76 17.67
C GLY A 13 20.70 -5.22 17.50
N LEU A 14 19.42 -5.56 17.66
CA LEU A 14 18.96 -6.93 17.44
C LEU A 14 19.02 -7.29 15.96
N GLU A 15 19.39 -8.54 15.69
CA GLU A 15 19.39 -9.12 14.34
C GLU A 15 17.97 -9.12 13.73
N PRO A 16 17.85 -9.17 12.38
CA PRO A 16 16.57 -9.25 11.70
C PRO A 16 15.72 -10.41 12.21
N GLN A 17 14.49 -10.11 12.62
CA GLN A 17 13.54 -11.09 13.15
C GLN A 17 12.59 -11.61 12.09
N PHE A 18 12.55 -10.97 10.92
CA PHE A 18 11.75 -11.38 9.77
C PHE A 18 12.36 -10.80 8.48
N GLU A 19 11.95 -11.37 7.36
CA GLU A 19 12.31 -10.91 6.03
C GLU A 19 11.07 -10.31 5.32
N PRO A 20 11.26 -9.34 4.41
CA PRO A 20 10.18 -8.87 3.55
C PRO A 20 9.59 -9.99 2.72
N GLU A 21 8.31 -9.86 2.34
CA GLU A 21 7.66 -10.86 1.48
C GLU A 21 8.32 -10.92 0.11
N HIS A 22 8.54 -12.15 -0.36
CA HIS A 22 8.95 -12.40 -1.73
C HIS A 22 7.77 -12.21 -2.70
N SER A 23 7.98 -11.42 -3.75
CA SER A 23 7.05 -11.21 -4.85
C SER A 23 7.59 -11.86 -6.12
N PRO A 24 7.06 -13.03 -6.52
CA PRO A 24 7.55 -13.74 -7.72
C PRO A 24 7.45 -12.92 -9.01
N GLU A 25 6.53 -11.97 -9.04
CA GLU A 25 6.36 -11.02 -10.14
C GLU A 25 7.61 -10.15 -10.37
N ALA A 26 8.39 -9.94 -9.31
CA ALA A 26 9.60 -9.13 -9.33
C ALA A 26 10.88 -9.94 -9.54
N ASP A 27 10.80 -11.25 -9.75
CA ASP A 27 11.98 -12.08 -9.92
C ASP A 27 12.75 -11.72 -11.20
N PRO A 28 14.08 -11.62 -11.13
CA PRO A 28 14.90 -11.51 -12.34
C PRO A 28 14.65 -12.69 -13.27
N GLY A 29 14.28 -12.40 -14.52
CA GLY A 29 13.99 -13.42 -15.51
C GLY A 29 12.53 -13.90 -15.53
N ASN A 30 11.63 -13.33 -14.73
CA ASN A 30 10.21 -13.55 -14.90
C ASN A 30 9.72 -12.88 -16.18
N GLU A 31 9.55 -13.69 -17.24
CA GLU A 31 9.20 -13.19 -18.57
C GLU A 31 7.73 -12.73 -18.70
N GLU A 32 6.88 -13.06 -17.72
CA GLU A 32 5.47 -12.67 -17.75
C GLU A 32 5.24 -11.21 -17.32
N TRP A 33 6.19 -10.65 -16.60
CA TRP A 33 6.07 -9.31 -16.01
C TRP A 33 7.06 -8.33 -16.66
N GLY A 34 6.69 -7.05 -16.66
CA GLY A 34 7.47 -5.98 -17.28
C GLY A 34 8.56 -5.41 -16.35
N SER A 35 9.14 -4.32 -16.80
CA SER A 35 10.12 -3.55 -16.03
C SER A 35 9.47 -2.70 -14.94
N PHE A 36 10.24 -2.32 -13.91
CA PHE A 36 9.77 -1.40 -12.87
C PHE A 36 9.52 0.01 -13.41
N LYS A 37 8.37 0.56 -13.02
CA LYS A 37 8.09 2.00 -13.07
C LYS A 37 8.17 2.53 -11.66
N ILE A 38 9.17 3.38 -11.37
CA ILE A 38 9.51 3.80 -10.01
C ILE A 38 9.05 5.23 -9.76
N HIS A 39 8.39 5.44 -8.62
CA HIS A 39 7.98 6.76 -8.12
C HIS A 39 8.36 6.90 -6.65
N THR A 40 8.74 8.11 -6.24
CA THR A 40 9.14 8.38 -4.86
C THR A 40 8.51 9.66 -4.34
N TRP A 41 8.21 9.70 -3.04
CA TRP A 41 7.67 10.86 -2.35
C TRP A 41 8.34 11.07 -1.00
N ASP A 42 8.55 12.33 -0.65
CA ASP A 42 8.78 12.73 0.72
C ASP A 42 7.41 13.05 1.35
N ILE A 43 7.13 12.47 2.51
CA ILE A 43 5.82 12.52 3.15
C ILE A 43 6.00 13.08 4.57
N GLY A 44 5.34 14.21 4.85
CA GLY A 44 5.38 14.88 6.15
C GLY A 44 4.46 14.20 7.17
N THR A 45 4.64 12.91 7.41
CA THR A 45 3.92 12.18 8.46
C THR A 45 4.66 10.92 8.88
N HIS A 46 4.29 10.39 10.04
CA HIS A 46 4.80 9.12 10.56
C HIS A 46 4.22 7.94 9.76
N MET A 47 5.01 6.87 9.58
CA MET A 47 4.62 5.68 8.82
C MET A 47 3.31 5.03 9.27
N GLN A 48 2.99 5.06 10.57
CA GLN A 48 1.75 4.52 11.09
C GLN A 48 0.53 5.22 10.51
N GLU A 49 0.59 6.55 10.34
CA GLU A 49 -0.51 7.33 9.77
C GLU A 49 -0.81 6.92 8.32
N ILE A 50 0.25 6.64 7.55
CA ILE A 50 0.14 6.07 6.19
C ILE A 50 -0.45 4.66 6.26
N GLY A 51 0.00 3.85 7.21
CA GLY A 51 -0.49 2.48 7.40
C GLY A 51 -1.97 2.41 7.81
N GLU A 52 -2.49 3.40 8.53
CA GLU A 52 -3.91 3.51 8.88
C GLU A 52 -4.80 3.69 7.66
N ASN A 53 -4.31 4.35 6.61
CA ASN A 53 -5.05 4.55 5.35
C ASN A 53 -5.48 3.23 4.69
N ALA A 54 -4.69 2.19 4.84
CA ALA A 54 -4.98 0.88 4.23
C ALA A 54 -6.17 0.14 4.87
N VAL A 55 -6.73 0.64 5.95
CA VAL A 55 -7.93 0.07 6.62
C VAL A 55 -9.10 1.04 6.61
N ASP A 56 -8.99 2.13 5.88
CA ASP A 56 -10.06 3.10 5.66
C ASP A 56 -10.61 2.97 4.23
N PRO A 57 -11.65 2.17 3.97
CA PRO A 57 -12.22 2.07 2.63
C PRO A 57 -13.00 3.33 2.22
N ALA A 58 -13.44 4.15 3.17
CA ALA A 58 -14.27 5.31 2.88
C ALA A 58 -13.50 6.42 2.14
N HIS A 59 -12.19 6.57 2.40
CA HIS A 59 -11.38 7.58 1.74
C HIS A 59 -11.34 7.41 0.22
N PHE A 60 -11.47 6.19 -0.32
CA PHE A 60 -11.52 5.98 -1.76
C PHE A 60 -12.62 6.79 -2.43
N LEU A 61 -13.82 6.84 -1.83
CA LEU A 61 -14.92 7.64 -2.36
C LEU A 61 -14.70 9.14 -2.11
N TYR A 62 -14.38 9.51 -0.88
CA TYR A 62 -14.42 10.91 -0.44
C TYR A 62 -13.14 11.68 -0.78
N VAL A 63 -11.99 11.02 -0.87
CA VAL A 63 -10.71 11.64 -1.22
C VAL A 63 -10.38 11.42 -2.69
N HIS A 64 -10.47 10.19 -3.18
CA HIS A 64 -10.04 9.82 -4.52
C HIS A 64 -11.16 9.88 -5.56
N GLY A 65 -12.42 10.07 -5.13
CA GLY A 65 -13.57 10.22 -6.03
C GLY A 65 -13.93 8.93 -6.78
N THR A 66 -13.71 7.76 -6.17
CA THR A 66 -14.17 6.50 -6.75
C THR A 66 -15.70 6.44 -6.83
N GLN A 67 -16.26 5.61 -7.72
CA GLN A 67 -17.71 5.51 -7.89
C GLN A 67 -18.41 5.00 -6.63
N ASN A 68 -17.76 4.13 -5.87
CA ASN A 68 -18.33 3.50 -4.66
C ASN A 68 -17.21 3.32 -3.63
N ILE A 69 -17.60 3.15 -2.36
CA ILE A 69 -16.69 2.68 -1.31
C ILE A 69 -16.38 1.20 -1.60
N PRO A 70 -15.11 0.81 -1.75
CA PRO A 70 -14.74 -0.58 -1.93
C PRO A 70 -15.19 -1.45 -0.75
N THR A 71 -15.65 -2.65 -1.04
CA THR A 71 -16.06 -3.60 0.00
C THR A 71 -14.85 -4.36 0.53
N PRO A 72 -14.54 -4.30 1.84
CA PRO A 72 -13.49 -5.11 2.42
C PRO A 72 -13.96 -6.57 2.56
N GLU A 73 -13.29 -7.49 1.87
CA GLU A 73 -13.53 -8.93 1.99
C GLU A 73 -12.58 -9.60 2.97
N ILE A 74 -11.33 -9.12 3.04
CA ILE A 74 -10.30 -9.62 3.95
C ILE A 74 -9.65 -8.43 4.63
N MET A 75 -9.48 -8.54 5.94
CA MET A 75 -8.72 -7.60 6.76
C MET A 75 -8.20 -8.31 8.00
N GLU A 76 -7.03 -8.91 7.85
CA GLU A 76 -6.43 -9.81 8.82
C GLU A 76 -5.07 -9.30 9.31
N PHE A 77 -4.78 -9.60 10.57
CA PHE A 77 -3.52 -9.28 11.23
C PHE A 77 -3.02 -10.57 11.90
N ASP A 78 -1.91 -11.10 11.42
CA ASP A 78 -1.30 -12.30 11.94
C ASP A 78 0.21 -12.10 12.15
N GLY A 79 0.61 -11.97 13.41
CA GLY A 79 1.99 -11.68 13.78
C GLY A 79 2.48 -10.42 13.06
N ILE A 80 3.55 -10.58 12.28
CA ILE A 80 4.17 -9.50 11.50
C ILE A 80 3.42 -9.18 10.20
N TYR A 81 2.43 -9.97 9.84
CA TYR A 81 1.70 -9.82 8.58
C TYR A 81 0.40 -9.05 8.76
N ARG A 82 0.07 -8.26 7.75
CA ARG A 82 -1.25 -7.71 7.55
C ARG A 82 -1.71 -8.05 6.14
N THR A 83 -2.89 -8.65 6.02
CA THR A 83 -3.48 -9.00 4.73
C THR A 83 -4.80 -8.27 4.55
N GLY A 84 -5.00 -7.70 3.39
CA GLY A 84 -6.24 -7.01 3.02
C GLY A 84 -6.68 -7.36 1.61
N LYS A 85 -7.99 -7.39 1.39
CA LYS A 85 -8.61 -7.49 0.07
C LYS A 85 -9.82 -6.59 0.02
N LEU A 86 -9.81 -5.68 -0.94
CA LEU A 86 -10.94 -4.81 -1.26
C LEU A 86 -11.47 -5.16 -2.64
N VAL A 87 -12.77 -5.12 -2.80
CA VAL A 87 -13.45 -5.36 -4.08
C VAL A 87 -14.30 -4.13 -4.42
N SER A 88 -14.16 -3.66 -5.64
CA SER A 88 -14.94 -2.55 -6.19
C SER A 88 -15.57 -2.97 -7.51
N ARG A 89 -16.85 -2.65 -7.69
CA ARG A 89 -17.56 -2.83 -8.97
C ARG A 89 -17.65 -1.50 -9.68
N MET A 90 -17.22 -1.49 -10.92
CA MET A 90 -17.13 -0.29 -11.73
C MET A 90 -17.93 -0.46 -13.02
N ALA A 91 -18.83 0.48 -13.28
CA ALA A 91 -19.54 0.53 -14.56
C ALA A 91 -18.59 1.02 -15.65
N THR A 92 -18.52 0.30 -16.77
CA THR A 92 -17.79 0.72 -17.95
C THR A 92 -18.69 0.69 -19.19
N PRO A 93 -18.30 1.33 -20.30
CA PRO A 93 -19.06 1.25 -21.56
C PRO A 93 -19.24 -0.17 -22.09
N ARG A 94 -18.42 -1.13 -21.60
CA ARG A 94 -18.47 -2.55 -22.03
C ARG A 94 -19.18 -3.44 -21.02
N GLY A 95 -19.78 -2.87 -19.97
CA GLY A 95 -20.43 -3.59 -18.87
C GLY A 95 -19.77 -3.33 -17.54
N GLU A 96 -20.29 -3.98 -16.51
CA GLU A 96 -19.71 -3.92 -15.16
C GLU A 96 -18.45 -4.79 -15.09
N ILE A 97 -17.41 -4.26 -14.47
CA ILE A 97 -16.19 -5.00 -14.16
C ILE A 97 -15.92 -4.96 -12.66
N GLU A 98 -15.30 -6.00 -12.16
CA GLU A 98 -14.85 -6.09 -10.79
C GLU A 98 -13.35 -5.78 -10.72
N GLY A 99 -13.00 -4.76 -9.93
CA GLY A 99 -11.63 -4.43 -9.60
C GLY A 99 -11.28 -4.98 -8.22
N ILE A 100 -10.15 -5.65 -8.10
CA ILE A 100 -9.65 -6.21 -6.85
C ILE A 100 -8.35 -5.52 -6.46
N ILE A 101 -8.26 -5.12 -5.19
CA ILE A 101 -7.04 -4.63 -4.56
C ILE A 101 -6.71 -5.59 -3.43
N ALA A 102 -5.71 -6.43 -3.62
CA ALA A 102 -5.21 -7.35 -2.60
C ALA A 102 -3.84 -6.88 -2.11
N ASN A 103 -3.70 -6.70 -0.81
CA ASN A 103 -2.45 -6.28 -0.21
C ASN A 103 -1.96 -7.26 0.86
N LYS A 104 -0.66 -7.36 0.98
CA LYS A 104 0.01 -8.04 2.08
C LYS A 104 1.21 -7.20 2.52
N SER A 105 1.26 -6.89 3.81
CA SER A 105 2.38 -6.16 4.41
C SER A 105 3.17 -7.13 5.30
N THR A 106 4.50 -6.99 5.26
CA THR A 106 5.42 -7.64 6.20
C THR A 106 6.10 -6.55 7.01
N GLY A 107 5.70 -6.41 8.26
CA GLY A 107 6.09 -5.26 9.06
C GLY A 107 5.53 -3.94 8.51
N PRO A 108 5.94 -2.81 9.11
CA PRO A 108 5.39 -1.49 8.77
C PRO A 108 5.95 -0.88 7.49
N GLY A 109 7.11 -1.35 7.00
CA GLY A 109 7.85 -0.69 5.93
C GLY A 109 7.67 -1.28 4.53
N GLN A 110 7.03 -2.45 4.40
CA GLN A 110 6.88 -3.12 3.12
C GLN A 110 5.46 -3.65 2.93
N ALA A 111 4.89 -3.37 1.77
CA ALA A 111 3.65 -3.99 1.32
C ALA A 111 3.74 -4.33 -0.17
N THR A 112 3.18 -5.47 -0.53
CA THR A 112 2.90 -5.82 -1.92
C THR A 112 1.40 -5.66 -2.16
N VAL A 113 1.03 -4.85 -3.14
CA VAL A 113 -0.36 -4.59 -3.51
C VAL A 113 -0.59 -5.06 -4.94
N ARG A 114 -1.57 -5.93 -5.12
CA ARG A 114 -1.95 -6.49 -6.41
C ARG A 114 -3.30 -5.93 -6.85
N PHE A 115 -3.29 -5.27 -8.00
CA PHE A 115 -4.48 -4.76 -8.66
C PHE A 115 -4.82 -5.71 -9.81
N SER A 116 -6.07 -6.15 -9.87
CA SER A 116 -6.55 -7.03 -10.94
C SER A 116 -7.96 -6.64 -11.43
N GLY A 117 -8.34 -7.17 -12.57
CA GLY A 117 -9.65 -6.92 -13.20
C GLY A 117 -9.55 -6.14 -14.51
N ILE A 118 -8.72 -5.10 -14.61
CA ILE A 118 -8.54 -4.31 -15.84
C ILE A 118 -7.15 -4.54 -16.45
N CYS A 119 -6.13 -4.43 -15.62
CA CYS A 119 -4.74 -4.62 -15.99
C CYS A 119 -3.99 -5.11 -14.74
N ASP A 120 -3.46 -6.32 -14.81
CA ASP A 120 -2.74 -6.89 -13.69
C ASP A 120 -1.50 -6.06 -13.40
N THR A 121 -1.52 -5.42 -12.24
CA THR A 121 -0.46 -4.51 -11.79
C THR A 121 -0.06 -4.90 -10.36
N VAL A 122 1.22 -5.04 -10.12
CA VAL A 122 1.78 -5.21 -8.78
C VAL A 122 2.52 -3.94 -8.40
N LEU A 123 2.20 -3.43 -7.23
CA LEU A 123 2.89 -2.34 -6.58
C LEU A 123 3.64 -2.88 -5.38
N MET A 124 4.95 -2.72 -5.37
CA MET A 124 5.74 -2.82 -4.16
C MET A 124 5.81 -1.44 -3.51
N ALA A 125 5.01 -1.28 -2.46
CA ALA A 125 4.95 -0.06 -1.67
C ALA A 125 5.91 -0.18 -0.49
N ASN A 126 7.00 0.58 -0.53
CA ASN A 126 8.01 0.58 0.51
C ASN A 126 8.03 1.95 1.20
N LEU A 127 8.05 1.91 2.52
CA LEU A 127 8.11 3.10 3.37
C LEU A 127 9.38 3.07 4.21
N THR A 128 10.09 4.18 4.24
CA THR A 128 11.28 4.36 5.07
C THR A 128 11.06 5.53 6.02
N PRO A 129 11.15 5.34 7.34
CA PRO A 129 11.09 6.45 8.29
C PRO A 129 12.35 7.32 8.14
N VAL A 130 12.17 8.64 8.07
CA VAL A 130 13.25 9.61 8.10
C VAL A 130 13.46 10.10 9.53
N ASP A 131 12.36 10.42 10.18
CA ASP A 131 12.27 10.77 11.60
C ASP A 131 10.85 10.49 12.13
N LYS A 132 10.48 11.08 13.28
CA LYS A 132 9.16 10.85 13.90
C LYS A 132 7.99 11.40 13.10
N GLU A 133 8.21 12.39 12.25
CA GLU A 133 7.16 13.13 11.55
C GLU A 133 7.33 13.07 10.04
N ASN A 134 8.40 12.43 9.56
CA ASN A 134 8.70 12.36 8.13
C ASN A 134 9.02 10.94 7.70
N SER A 135 8.48 10.57 6.55
CA SER A 135 8.71 9.28 5.89
C SER A 135 9.02 9.49 4.41
N LYS A 136 9.66 8.51 3.82
CA LYS A 136 9.86 8.45 2.37
C LYS A 136 9.14 7.23 1.82
N ALA A 137 8.32 7.42 0.78
CA ALA A 137 7.72 6.34 0.02
C ALA A 137 8.53 6.05 -1.25
N PHE A 138 8.73 4.77 -1.51
CA PHE A 138 9.28 4.23 -2.74
C PHE A 138 8.31 3.22 -3.31
N TYR A 139 7.67 3.57 -4.42
CA TYR A 139 6.72 2.74 -5.13
C TYR A 139 7.34 2.20 -6.41
N ALA A 140 7.38 0.88 -6.53
CA ALA A 140 7.83 0.19 -7.73
C ALA A 140 6.66 -0.59 -8.34
N PHE A 141 6.20 -0.16 -9.49
CA PHE A 141 5.11 -0.81 -10.23
C PHE A 141 5.69 -1.75 -11.26
N ILE A 142 5.13 -2.95 -11.34
CA ILE A 142 5.32 -3.88 -12.46
C ILE A 142 3.96 -4.31 -12.99
N GLN A 143 3.85 -4.46 -14.30
CA GLN A 143 2.60 -4.80 -14.98
C GLN A 143 2.78 -6.06 -15.80
N LYS A 144 1.76 -6.91 -15.81
CA LYS A 144 1.77 -8.14 -16.57
C LYS A 144 1.86 -7.85 -18.07
N LYS A 145 2.76 -8.53 -18.76
CA LYS A 145 2.90 -8.41 -20.23
C LYS A 145 1.67 -8.95 -20.94
N VAL A 146 1.34 -8.33 -22.05
CA VAL A 146 0.29 -8.79 -22.95
C VAL A 146 0.96 -9.22 -24.25
N ASP A 147 0.74 -10.45 -24.66
CA ASP A 147 1.39 -11.06 -25.84
C ASP A 147 2.93 -10.90 -25.82
N GLY A 148 3.54 -11.08 -24.63
CA GLY A 148 4.98 -10.98 -24.42
C GLY A 148 5.54 -9.56 -24.46
N LYS A 149 4.71 -8.53 -24.58
CA LYS A 149 5.12 -7.12 -24.63
C LYS A 149 4.72 -6.37 -23.35
N GLU A 150 5.58 -5.48 -22.92
CA GLU A 150 5.24 -4.56 -21.82
C GLU A 150 4.05 -3.68 -22.21
N PRO A 151 3.03 -3.57 -21.35
CA PRO A 151 1.93 -2.69 -21.62
C PRO A 151 2.40 -1.23 -21.52
N THR A 152 2.19 -0.47 -22.58
CA THR A 152 2.53 0.95 -22.67
C THR A 152 1.32 1.74 -23.14
N GLY A 153 1.11 2.90 -22.52
CA GLY A 153 -0.04 3.76 -22.84
C GLY A 153 -1.37 3.20 -22.36
N GLY A 154 -2.47 3.88 -22.73
CA GLY A 154 -3.84 3.43 -22.47
C GLY A 154 -4.12 3.16 -21.00
N VAL A 155 -4.77 2.04 -20.73
CA VAL A 155 -5.21 1.63 -19.38
C VAL A 155 -4.04 1.36 -18.44
N ALA A 156 -2.96 0.77 -18.93
CA ALA A 156 -1.80 0.42 -18.11
C ALA A 156 -1.14 1.67 -17.49
N ASP A 157 -0.90 2.70 -18.31
CA ASP A 157 -0.35 3.95 -17.81
C ASP A 157 -1.36 4.73 -16.98
N ALA A 158 -2.66 4.65 -17.31
CA ALA A 158 -3.71 5.30 -16.55
C ALA A 158 -3.78 4.77 -15.10
N ILE A 159 -3.65 3.47 -14.88
CA ILE A 159 -3.65 2.87 -13.54
C ILE A 159 -2.48 3.41 -12.70
N VAL A 160 -1.26 3.39 -13.24
CA VAL A 160 -0.08 3.89 -12.51
C VAL A 160 -0.23 5.38 -12.19
N LYS A 161 -0.66 6.18 -13.18
CA LYS A 161 -0.90 7.62 -12.97
C LYS A 161 -1.97 7.88 -11.94
N ASP A 162 -3.05 7.11 -11.94
CA ASP A 162 -4.14 7.28 -10.98
C ASP A 162 -3.70 6.93 -9.56
N ILE A 163 -2.95 5.84 -9.35
CA ILE A 163 -2.39 5.50 -8.04
C ILE A 163 -1.42 6.59 -7.56
N CYS A 164 -0.58 7.13 -8.44
CA CYS A 164 0.31 8.23 -8.08
C CYS A 164 -0.47 9.51 -7.72
N ARG A 165 -1.56 9.81 -8.44
CA ARG A 165 -2.46 10.92 -8.11
C ARG A 165 -3.09 10.73 -6.73
N GLN A 166 -3.59 9.54 -6.43
CA GLN A 166 -4.17 9.21 -5.12
C GLN A 166 -3.14 9.40 -4.00
N MET A 167 -1.89 8.98 -4.20
CA MET A 167 -0.81 9.25 -3.24
C MET A 167 -0.59 10.75 -3.02
N ASP A 168 -0.65 11.58 -4.07
CA ASP A 168 -0.50 13.03 -3.94
C ASP A 168 -1.68 13.67 -3.19
N GLU A 169 -2.90 13.17 -3.36
CA GLU A 169 -4.09 13.60 -2.62
C GLU A 169 -3.98 13.24 -1.13
N ASP A 170 -3.60 11.99 -0.83
CA ASP A 170 -3.40 11.52 0.54
C ASP A 170 -2.32 12.31 1.28
N ARG A 171 -1.21 12.62 0.62
CA ARG A 171 -0.11 13.40 1.22
C ARG A 171 -0.56 14.74 1.76
N ILE A 172 -1.49 15.41 1.11
CA ILE A 172 -2.03 16.70 1.56
C ILE A 172 -2.76 16.50 2.90
N ILE A 173 -3.53 15.43 3.02
CA ILE A 173 -4.28 15.12 4.24
C ILE A 173 -3.30 14.72 5.36
N TRP A 174 -2.38 13.80 5.06
CA TRP A 174 -1.42 13.31 6.05
C TRP A 174 -0.52 14.40 6.62
N SER A 175 -0.10 15.37 5.82
CA SER A 175 0.72 16.49 6.29
C SER A 175 0.02 17.39 7.31
N HIS A 176 -1.31 17.28 7.45
CA HIS A 176 -2.12 18.01 8.42
C HIS A 176 -2.74 17.10 9.49
N LYS A 177 -2.58 15.77 9.34
CA LYS A 177 -3.12 14.79 10.28
C LYS A 177 -2.37 14.87 11.61
N ARG A 178 -3.11 14.77 12.71
CA ARG A 178 -2.56 14.71 14.07
C ARG A 178 -2.92 13.39 14.70
N TYR A 179 -1.95 12.78 15.34
CA TYR A 179 -2.19 11.58 16.12
C TYR A 179 -2.99 11.90 17.40
N PHE A 180 -4.03 11.10 17.65
CA PHE A 180 -4.79 11.08 18.90
C PHE A 180 -4.86 9.65 19.41
N ASP A 181 -4.57 9.42 20.70
CA ASP A 181 -4.67 8.09 21.32
C ASP A 181 -6.08 7.52 21.23
N GLN A 182 -7.08 8.39 21.37
CA GLN A 182 -8.51 8.05 21.24
C GLN A 182 -9.10 8.85 20.08
N PRO A 183 -8.98 8.35 18.84
CA PRO A 183 -9.54 9.04 17.68
C PRO A 183 -11.07 9.01 17.71
N LEU A 184 -11.69 10.07 17.24
CA LEU A 184 -13.13 10.07 16.96
C LEU A 184 -13.36 9.34 15.65
N LEU A 185 -14.03 8.18 15.71
CA LEU A 185 -14.32 7.34 14.56
C LEU A 185 -15.80 7.45 14.16
N CYS A 186 -16.05 7.25 12.87
CA CYS A 186 -17.38 7.19 12.27
C CYS A 186 -17.75 5.73 11.94
N ASP A 187 -19.04 5.48 11.65
CA ASP A 187 -19.54 4.12 11.39
C ASP A 187 -18.88 3.42 10.20
N ASN A 188 -18.36 4.18 9.24
CA ASN A 188 -17.68 3.64 8.04
C ASN A 188 -16.14 3.57 8.18
N ASP A 189 -15.61 3.97 9.32
CA ASP A 189 -14.18 3.84 9.57
C ASP A 189 -13.81 2.38 9.77
N GLY A 190 -12.63 2.01 9.26
CA GLY A 190 -12.12 0.66 9.41
C GLY A 190 -11.59 0.34 10.80
N PRO A 191 -10.99 -0.83 11.02
CA PRO A 191 -10.56 -1.29 12.33
C PRO A 191 -9.25 -0.64 12.79
N PHE A 192 -9.20 0.68 12.94
CA PHE A 192 -8.02 1.46 13.36
C PHE A 192 -7.36 0.93 14.64
N ALA A 193 -8.16 0.51 15.63
CA ALA A 193 -7.62 -0.05 16.86
C ALA A 193 -6.79 -1.33 16.62
N LYS A 194 -7.20 -2.17 15.64
CA LYS A 194 -6.43 -3.37 15.27
C LYS A 194 -5.12 -3.01 14.58
N VAL A 195 -5.14 -2.02 13.68
CA VAL A 195 -3.93 -1.50 13.03
C VAL A 195 -2.95 -0.96 14.05
N ARG A 196 -3.41 -0.12 14.96
CA ARG A 196 -2.56 0.47 16.02
C ARG A 196 -1.95 -0.58 16.93
N LYS A 197 -2.75 -1.60 17.31
CA LYS A 197 -2.23 -2.74 18.07
C LYS A 197 -1.17 -3.50 17.29
N TRP A 198 -1.40 -3.72 15.99
CA TRP A 198 -0.44 -4.39 15.12
C TRP A 198 0.85 -3.59 14.97
N TYR A 199 0.76 -2.27 14.76
CA TYR A 199 1.92 -1.39 14.70
C TYR A 199 2.71 -1.37 16.01
N GLY A 200 2.04 -1.44 17.15
CA GLY A 200 2.64 -1.39 18.47
C GLY A 200 3.75 -2.41 18.72
N GLN A 201 3.71 -3.57 18.06
CA GLN A 201 4.74 -4.59 18.18
C GLN A 201 6.10 -4.21 17.57
N PHE A 202 6.12 -3.23 16.65
CA PHE A 202 7.33 -2.79 15.96
C PHE A 202 8.00 -1.60 16.62
N TYR A 203 7.41 -1.04 17.66
CA TYR A 203 8.05 0.02 18.42
C TYR A 203 9.00 -0.54 19.48
N ALA A 204 10.24 -0.08 19.45
CA ALA A 204 11.21 -0.35 20.52
C ALA A 204 11.04 0.70 21.61
N GLY A 205 10.73 0.25 22.83
CA GLY A 205 10.54 1.12 23.99
C GLY A 205 9.17 1.81 24.07
N LYS A 206 9.03 2.74 25.01
CA LYS A 206 7.80 3.53 25.20
C LYS A 206 7.81 4.71 24.23
N TRP A 207 7.18 4.57 23.09
CA TRP A 207 7.04 5.61 22.08
C TRP A 207 5.82 6.51 22.28
N ARG A 208 5.08 6.32 23.37
CA ARG A 208 3.84 7.04 23.68
C ARG A 208 3.81 7.46 25.12
#